data_09ccb521c83112e07a2505d6f3828f98
#
_entry.id   09ccb521c83112e07a2505d6f3828f98
#
_cell.length_a   1.000
_cell.length_b   1.000
_cell.length_c   1.000
_cell.angle_alpha   90.00
_cell.angle_beta   90.00
_cell.angle_gamma   90.00
#
_symmetry.space_group_name_H-M   'P 1'
#
loop_
_entity.id
_entity.type
_entity.pdbx_description
1 polymer ?
#
loop_
_entity_poly.entity_id
_entity_poly.type
_entity_poly.pdbx_seq_one_letter_code
_entity_poly.pdbx_strand_id
1 'polypeptide(L)'
;FGTGTHETTRLCIELIEKHMREGDNVLDIGCGSGILSIASLLLGASHADAVDIDPNAVDIAYTNAGMNGIGRDTYTVVSGNILADDELDKAYSGKKYDVVEANIVADVIIALTEKIPKYIKDGGIFVSSGIIVERLDDVLEALKSRGFALIEVVKDKGWAAVASKYEG
;
A
#
# COMPACT_ATOMS: atom_id res chain seq x y z
N PHE A 1 0.84 10.88 12.13
CA PHE A 1 -0.20 10.25 11.38
C PHE A 1 -0.97 9.26 12.26
N GLY A 2 -2.23 9.45 12.40
CA GLY A 2 -3.00 8.75 13.41
C GLY A 2 -4.05 7.77 12.89
N THR A 3 -3.99 7.40 11.62
CA THR A 3 -5.04 6.58 11.02
C THR A 3 -4.81 5.09 11.17
N GLY A 4 -3.57 4.67 11.46
CA GLY A 4 -3.26 3.26 11.63
C GLY A 4 -3.79 2.75 12.95
N THR A 5 -5.04 2.30 13.00
CA THR A 5 -5.57 1.57 14.14
C THR A 5 -5.20 0.10 14.01
N HIS A 6 -5.30 -0.66 15.11
CA HIS A 6 -5.08 -2.10 15.06
C HIS A 6 -6.02 -2.77 14.05
N GLU A 7 -7.26 -2.33 13.96
CA GLU A 7 -8.25 -2.88 13.04
C GLU A 7 -7.85 -2.64 11.59
N THR A 8 -7.46 -1.41 11.22
CA THR A 8 -7.12 -1.10 9.83
C THR A 8 -5.86 -1.83 9.38
N THR A 9 -4.87 -1.91 10.25
CA THR A 9 -3.63 -2.64 9.97
C THR A 9 -3.89 -4.13 9.83
N ARG A 10 -4.65 -4.72 10.74
CA ARG A 10 -4.99 -6.13 10.71
C ARG A 10 -5.76 -6.50 9.44
N LEU A 11 -6.77 -5.71 9.08
CA LEU A 11 -7.53 -5.94 7.85
C LEU A 11 -6.65 -5.89 6.61
N CYS A 12 -5.73 -4.93 6.57
CA CYS A 12 -4.80 -4.80 5.44
C CYS A 12 -3.89 -6.02 5.34
N ILE A 13 -3.32 -6.45 6.45
CA ILE A 13 -2.42 -7.63 6.48
C ILE A 13 -3.17 -8.90 6.09
N GLU A 14 -4.42 -9.06 6.52
CA GLU A 14 -5.24 -10.21 6.10
C GLU A 14 -5.36 -10.29 4.57
N LEU A 15 -5.61 -9.15 3.93
CA LEU A 15 -5.72 -9.10 2.47
C LEU A 15 -4.38 -9.32 1.78
N ILE A 16 -3.30 -8.77 2.32
CA ILE A 16 -1.95 -9.00 1.81
C ILE A 16 -1.62 -10.49 1.87
N GLU A 17 -1.87 -11.13 3.00
CA GLU A 17 -1.61 -12.55 3.19
C GLU A 17 -2.37 -13.41 2.17
N LYS A 18 -3.62 -13.06 1.87
CA LYS A 18 -4.44 -13.81 0.92
C LYS A 18 -4.02 -13.63 -0.53
N HIS A 19 -3.62 -12.43 -0.92
CA HIS A 19 -3.50 -12.06 -2.33
C HIS A 19 -2.08 -11.83 -2.82
N MET A 20 -1.13 -11.59 -1.93
CA MET A 20 0.28 -11.48 -2.30
C MET A 20 0.88 -12.86 -2.52
N ARG A 21 1.81 -12.97 -3.46
CA ARG A 21 2.53 -14.20 -3.76
C ARG A 21 3.99 -14.08 -3.39
N GLU A 22 4.61 -15.20 -3.05
CA GLU A 22 6.05 -15.24 -2.82
C GLU A 22 6.80 -14.71 -4.06
N GLY A 23 7.79 -13.88 -3.82
CA GLY A 23 8.59 -13.25 -4.87
C GLY A 23 8.04 -11.93 -5.41
N ASP A 24 6.86 -11.50 -4.96
CA ASP A 24 6.25 -10.24 -5.43
C ASP A 24 7.09 -9.02 -5.04
N ASN A 25 7.05 -8.01 -5.90
CA ASN A 25 7.56 -6.66 -5.60
C ASN A 25 6.42 -5.79 -5.10
N VAL A 26 6.66 -5.09 -4.00
CA VAL A 26 5.64 -4.34 -3.25
C VAL A 26 5.97 -2.86 -3.20
N LEU A 27 4.94 -2.02 -3.34
CA LEU A 27 5.02 -0.58 -3.06
C LEU A 27 4.07 -0.25 -1.92
N ASP A 28 4.61 0.31 -0.84
CA ASP A 28 3.85 0.72 0.35
C ASP A 28 3.76 2.25 0.40
N ILE A 29 2.59 2.80 0.17
CA ILE A 29 2.35 4.24 0.11
C ILE A 29 1.78 4.71 1.44
N GLY A 30 2.47 5.67 2.08
CA GLY A 30 2.11 6.14 3.42
C GLY A 30 2.55 5.12 4.47
N CYS A 31 3.79 4.66 4.40
CA CYS A 31 4.25 3.50 5.14
C CYS A 31 4.34 3.68 6.67
N GLY A 32 4.45 4.90 7.17
CA GLY A 32 4.57 5.17 8.59
C GLY A 32 5.70 4.36 9.23
N SER A 33 5.35 3.52 10.19
CA SER A 33 6.31 2.64 10.88
C SER A 33 6.88 1.52 10.01
N GLY A 34 6.34 1.32 8.82
CA GLY A 34 6.75 0.27 7.90
C GLY A 34 6.06 -1.08 8.12
N ILE A 35 5.05 -1.13 8.98
CA ILE A 35 4.44 -2.42 9.38
C ILE A 35 3.92 -3.24 8.20
N LEU A 36 3.30 -2.62 7.20
CA LEU A 36 2.75 -3.34 6.05
C LEU A 36 3.87 -3.87 5.15
N SER A 37 4.85 -3.04 4.83
CA SER A 37 5.99 -3.47 4.01
C SER A 37 6.79 -4.57 4.70
N ILE A 38 7.01 -4.45 6.00
CA ILE A 38 7.73 -5.46 6.79
C ILE A 38 6.94 -6.77 6.78
N ALA A 39 5.62 -6.71 7.01
CA ALA A 39 4.76 -7.89 6.94
C ALA A 39 4.83 -8.54 5.56
N SER A 40 4.79 -7.76 4.49
CA SER A 40 4.90 -8.27 3.13
C SER A 40 6.22 -9.01 2.89
N LEU A 41 7.34 -8.43 3.36
CA LEU A 41 8.65 -9.07 3.22
C LEU A 41 8.73 -10.37 4.04
N LEU A 42 8.16 -10.39 5.24
CA LEU A 42 8.12 -11.61 6.06
C LEU A 42 7.21 -12.68 5.46
N LEU A 43 6.20 -12.28 4.67
CA LEU A 43 5.31 -13.20 3.98
C LEU A 43 5.86 -13.69 2.64
N GLY A 44 7.04 -13.22 2.23
CA GLY A 44 7.72 -13.74 1.06
C GLY A 44 7.91 -12.79 -0.11
N ALA A 45 7.57 -11.50 0.04
CA ALA A 45 7.89 -10.51 -1.00
C ALA A 45 9.39 -10.46 -1.23
N SER A 46 9.81 -10.29 -2.48
CA SER A 46 11.23 -10.23 -2.82
C SER A 46 11.84 -8.87 -2.51
N HIS A 47 11.08 -7.81 -2.68
CA HIS A 47 11.51 -6.44 -2.44
C HIS A 47 10.29 -5.57 -2.10
N ALA A 48 10.49 -4.58 -1.24
CA ALA A 48 9.49 -3.55 -0.96
C ALA A 48 10.12 -2.17 -1.07
N ASP A 49 9.43 -1.29 -1.79
CA ASP A 49 9.67 0.14 -1.76
C ASP A 49 8.58 0.79 -0.92
N ALA A 50 8.96 1.73 -0.06
CA ALA A 50 8.04 2.41 0.81
C ALA A 50 8.27 3.92 0.78
N VAL A 51 7.20 4.68 0.88
CA VAL A 51 7.25 6.15 0.86
C VAL A 51 6.32 6.72 1.91
N ASP A 52 6.77 7.78 2.59
CA ASP A 52 5.95 8.53 3.53
C ASP A 52 6.25 10.02 3.40
N ILE A 53 5.26 10.86 3.64
CA ILE A 53 5.42 12.31 3.63
C ILE A 53 6.33 12.76 4.77
N ASP A 54 6.27 12.07 5.92
CA ASP A 54 7.06 12.41 7.10
C ASP A 54 8.49 11.88 6.98
N PRO A 55 9.51 12.76 6.93
CA PRO A 55 10.90 12.31 6.87
C PRO A 55 11.31 11.42 8.06
N ASN A 56 10.68 11.60 9.22
CA ASN A 56 10.98 10.80 10.41
C ASN A 56 10.55 9.34 10.25
N ALA A 57 9.59 9.07 9.38
CA ALA A 57 9.12 7.71 9.13
C ALA A 57 10.20 6.83 8.52
N VAL A 58 11.13 7.41 7.77
CA VAL A 58 12.19 6.66 7.08
C VAL A 58 13.06 5.90 8.08
N ASP A 59 13.60 6.60 9.08
CA ASP A 59 14.46 5.97 10.10
C ASP A 59 13.68 4.97 10.95
N ILE A 60 12.44 5.29 11.29
CA ILE A 60 11.58 4.40 12.07
C ILE A 60 11.34 3.10 11.32
N ALA A 61 10.99 3.18 10.04
CA ALA A 61 10.74 2.00 9.22
C ALA A 61 11.99 1.13 9.09
N TYR A 62 13.15 1.73 8.82
CA TYR A 62 14.39 0.97 8.76
C TYR A 62 14.78 0.33 10.10
N THR A 63 14.56 1.02 11.21
CA THR A 63 14.81 0.47 12.54
C THR A 63 13.92 -0.74 12.80
N ASN A 64 12.63 -0.61 12.49
CA ASN A 64 11.68 -1.72 12.66
C ASN A 64 12.01 -2.90 11.75
N ALA A 65 12.41 -2.64 10.51
CA ALA A 65 12.85 -3.68 9.58
C ALA A 65 14.06 -4.43 10.12
N GLY A 66 15.05 -3.70 10.64
CA GLY A 66 16.25 -4.30 11.23
C GLY A 66 15.95 -5.23 12.40
N MET A 67 14.96 -4.87 13.22
CA MET A 67 14.50 -5.73 14.32
C MET A 67 13.89 -7.06 13.85
N ASN A 68 13.50 -7.13 12.57
CA ASN A 68 12.96 -8.32 11.94
C ASN A 68 13.94 -8.98 10.97
N GLY A 69 15.21 -8.61 11.03
CA GLY A 69 16.25 -9.19 10.16
C GLY A 69 16.19 -8.74 8.71
N ILE A 70 15.50 -7.65 8.43
CA ILE A 70 15.33 -7.12 7.06
C ILE A 70 16.36 -6.00 6.83
N GLY A 71 17.18 -6.15 5.81
CA GLY A 71 18.18 -5.17 5.41
C GLY A 71 17.73 -4.28 4.26
N ARG A 72 18.57 -3.29 3.93
CA ARG A 72 18.29 -2.33 2.85
C ARG A 72 18.46 -2.92 1.45
N ASP A 73 18.96 -4.11 1.34
CA ASP A 73 19.05 -4.86 0.08
C ASP A 73 17.67 -5.27 -0.44
N THR A 74 16.70 -5.49 0.45
CA THR A 74 15.33 -5.87 0.09
C THR A 74 14.29 -4.82 0.43
N TYR A 75 14.67 -3.76 1.15
CA TYR A 75 13.73 -2.74 1.63
C TYR A 75 14.30 -1.35 1.43
N THR A 76 13.61 -0.51 0.67
CA THR A 76 14.00 0.87 0.40
C THR A 76 12.89 1.81 0.86
N VAL A 77 13.21 2.74 1.76
CA VAL A 77 12.25 3.72 2.30
C VAL A 77 12.72 5.13 1.96
N VAL A 78 11.83 5.93 1.43
CA VAL A 78 12.11 7.33 1.13
C VAL A 78 11.00 8.23 1.66
N SER A 79 11.32 9.51 1.85
CA SER A 79 10.29 10.51 2.19
C SER A 79 9.91 11.32 0.96
N GLY A 80 8.63 11.68 0.88
CA GLY A 80 8.10 12.50 -0.20
C GLY A 80 6.61 12.34 -0.34
N ASN A 81 6.01 13.22 -1.12
CA ASN A 81 4.58 13.17 -1.43
C ASN A 81 4.39 12.65 -2.85
N ILE A 82 4.01 11.39 -2.98
CA ILE A 82 3.84 10.74 -4.29
C ILE A 82 2.79 11.44 -5.17
N LEU A 83 1.85 12.16 -4.56
CA LEU A 83 0.84 12.90 -5.32
C LEU A 83 1.39 14.16 -5.98
N ALA A 84 2.55 14.66 -5.53
CA ALA A 84 3.11 15.93 -5.98
C ALA A 84 4.57 15.84 -6.46
N ASP A 85 5.28 14.77 -6.16
CA ASP A 85 6.71 14.63 -6.46
C ASP A 85 6.92 13.89 -7.78
N ASP A 86 7.33 14.62 -8.81
CA ASP A 86 7.54 14.06 -10.15
C ASP A 86 8.67 13.04 -10.21
N GLU A 87 9.70 13.18 -9.37
CA GLU A 87 10.81 12.23 -9.34
C GLU A 87 10.38 10.89 -8.77
N LEU A 88 9.56 10.90 -7.71
CA LEU A 88 8.97 9.68 -7.16
C LEU A 88 8.04 9.03 -8.18
N ASP A 89 7.22 9.82 -8.85
CA ASP A 89 6.31 9.32 -9.87
C ASP A 89 7.07 8.58 -10.97
N LYS A 90 8.17 9.16 -11.45
CA LYS A 90 9.01 8.53 -12.47
C LYS A 90 9.69 7.26 -11.96
N ALA A 91 10.23 7.31 -10.74
CA ALA A 91 10.94 6.17 -10.18
C ALA A 91 10.02 4.96 -10.03
N TYR A 92 8.82 5.16 -9.51
CA TYR A 92 7.88 4.06 -9.29
C TYR A 92 7.19 3.60 -10.57
N SER A 93 6.91 4.50 -11.50
CA SER A 93 6.34 4.14 -12.81
C SER A 93 7.23 3.20 -13.59
N GLY A 94 8.54 3.33 -13.45
CA GLY A 94 9.51 2.49 -14.13
C GLY A 94 9.62 1.07 -13.58
N LYS A 95 9.18 0.85 -12.35
CA LYS A 95 9.37 -0.45 -11.67
C LYS A 95 8.24 -1.44 -11.85
N LYS A 96 6.99 -0.97 -11.94
CA LYS A 96 5.81 -1.84 -12.07
C LYS A 96 5.73 -2.93 -11.00
N TYR A 97 4.96 -2.67 -9.96
CA TYR A 97 4.84 -3.54 -8.81
C TYR A 97 3.74 -4.60 -8.97
N ASP A 98 3.93 -5.75 -8.32
CA ASP A 98 2.92 -6.80 -8.25
C ASP A 98 1.81 -6.45 -7.26
N VAL A 99 2.19 -5.79 -6.15
CA VAL A 99 1.27 -5.36 -5.10
C VAL A 99 1.56 -3.92 -4.74
N VAL A 100 0.50 -3.11 -4.65
CA VAL A 100 0.55 -1.77 -4.07
C VAL A 100 -0.33 -1.79 -2.83
N GLU A 101 0.17 -1.29 -1.72
CA GLU A 101 -0.56 -1.28 -0.46
C GLU A 101 -0.57 0.13 0.14
N ALA A 102 -1.69 0.51 0.74
CA ALA A 102 -1.85 1.80 1.39
C ALA A 102 -2.86 1.70 2.53
N ASN A 103 -2.44 2.08 3.72
CA ASN A 103 -3.31 2.18 4.89
C ASN A 103 -3.40 3.64 5.30
N ILE A 104 -4.30 4.39 4.66
CA ILE A 104 -4.44 5.83 4.80
C ILE A 104 -5.91 6.24 4.65
N VAL A 105 -6.22 7.51 4.88
CA VAL A 105 -7.60 8.00 4.80
C VAL A 105 -8.19 7.89 3.39
N ALA A 106 -9.50 7.75 3.30
CA ALA A 106 -10.22 7.52 2.06
C ALA A 106 -9.95 8.58 0.98
N ASP A 107 -9.88 9.86 1.35
CA ASP A 107 -9.63 10.93 0.38
C ASP A 107 -8.28 10.76 -0.33
N VAL A 108 -7.25 10.32 0.40
CA VAL A 108 -5.92 10.10 -0.18
C VAL A 108 -5.95 8.84 -1.06
N ILE A 109 -6.64 7.79 -0.63
CA ILE A 109 -6.80 6.58 -1.46
C ILE A 109 -7.47 6.92 -2.79
N ILE A 110 -8.54 7.69 -2.76
CA ILE A 110 -9.26 8.12 -3.98
C ILE A 110 -8.30 8.90 -4.90
N ALA A 111 -7.53 9.83 -4.37
CA ALA A 111 -6.54 10.57 -5.15
C ALA A 111 -5.48 9.64 -5.75
N LEU A 112 -5.04 8.63 -5.01
CA LEU A 112 -4.04 7.66 -5.48
C LEU A 112 -4.56 6.80 -6.62
N THR A 113 -5.86 6.55 -6.73
CA THR A 113 -6.40 5.70 -7.81
C THR A 113 -6.07 6.25 -9.20
N GLU A 114 -5.80 7.54 -9.32
CA GLU A 114 -5.39 8.16 -10.58
C GLU A 114 -3.94 7.83 -10.94
N LYS A 115 -3.10 7.59 -9.96
CA LYS A 115 -1.66 7.39 -10.14
C LYS A 115 -1.24 5.92 -10.14
N ILE A 116 -1.88 5.11 -9.31
CA ILE A 116 -1.51 3.71 -9.13
C ILE A 116 -1.45 2.91 -10.44
N PRO A 117 -2.33 3.14 -11.45
CA PRO A 117 -2.20 2.45 -12.73
C PRO A 117 -0.83 2.55 -13.38
N LYS A 118 -0.07 3.62 -13.10
CA LYS A 118 1.29 3.78 -13.63
C LYS A 118 2.32 2.92 -12.89
N TYR A 119 2.03 2.53 -11.67
CA TYR A 119 2.98 1.83 -10.78
C TYR A 119 2.73 0.33 -10.72
N ILE A 120 1.57 -0.13 -11.09
CA ILE A 120 1.12 -1.51 -10.90
C ILE A 120 1.14 -2.27 -12.21
N LYS A 121 1.49 -3.54 -12.16
CA LYS A 121 1.41 -4.43 -13.32
C LYS A 121 -0.05 -4.74 -13.67
N ASP A 122 -0.29 -5.08 -14.92
CA ASP A 122 -1.58 -5.67 -15.32
C ASP A 122 -1.77 -6.95 -14.50
N GLY A 123 -2.92 -7.09 -13.88
CA GLY A 123 -3.17 -8.21 -12.96
C GLY A 123 -2.63 -8.01 -11.55
N GLY A 124 -1.93 -6.91 -11.29
CA GLY A 124 -1.43 -6.59 -9.95
C GLY A 124 -2.55 -6.26 -8.97
N ILE A 125 -2.25 -6.40 -7.69
CA ILE A 125 -3.22 -6.24 -6.60
C ILE A 125 -2.98 -4.92 -5.87
N PHE A 126 -4.04 -4.15 -5.69
CA PHE A 126 -4.03 -2.97 -4.83
C PHE A 126 -4.81 -3.28 -3.55
N VAL A 127 -4.12 -3.22 -2.42
CA VAL A 127 -4.73 -3.37 -1.09
C VAL A 127 -4.80 -2.01 -0.43
N SER A 128 -6.02 -1.55 -0.15
CA SER A 128 -6.26 -0.27 0.52
C SER A 128 -7.02 -0.49 1.82
N SER A 129 -6.62 0.20 2.88
CA SER A 129 -7.23 0.12 4.20
C SER A 129 -7.22 1.51 4.85
N GLY A 130 -7.78 1.62 6.06
CA GLY A 130 -7.93 2.93 6.71
C GLY A 130 -9.16 3.68 6.23
N ILE A 131 -10.09 2.96 5.62
CA ILE A 131 -11.32 3.51 5.03
C ILE A 131 -12.45 3.37 6.06
N ILE A 132 -13.04 4.49 6.48
CA ILE A 132 -14.27 4.41 7.28
C ILE A 132 -15.39 3.88 6.39
N VAL A 133 -16.28 3.04 6.95
CA VAL A 133 -17.31 2.37 6.14
C VAL A 133 -18.23 3.35 5.41
N GLU A 134 -18.43 4.56 5.95
CA GLU A 134 -19.22 5.63 5.32
C GLU A 134 -18.62 6.12 4.00
N ARG A 135 -17.32 5.90 3.78
CA ARG A 135 -16.62 6.31 2.56
C ARG A 135 -16.30 5.14 1.63
N LEU A 136 -16.69 3.94 1.99
CA LEU A 136 -16.37 2.75 1.21
C LEU A 136 -16.89 2.83 -0.23
N ASP A 137 -18.13 3.24 -0.41
CA ASP A 137 -18.72 3.33 -1.76
C ASP A 137 -17.95 4.31 -2.65
N ASP A 138 -17.49 5.43 -2.10
CA ASP A 138 -16.68 6.41 -2.83
C ASP A 138 -15.36 5.79 -3.30
N VAL A 139 -14.72 5.02 -2.45
CA VAL A 139 -13.47 4.32 -2.79
C VAL A 139 -13.70 3.28 -3.88
N LEU A 140 -14.76 2.46 -3.73
CA LEU A 140 -15.08 1.43 -4.71
C LEU A 140 -15.40 2.01 -6.09
N GLU A 141 -16.12 3.13 -6.13
CA GLU A 141 -16.41 3.82 -7.38
C GLU A 141 -15.15 4.38 -8.03
N ALA A 142 -14.26 4.99 -7.25
CA ALA A 142 -12.99 5.50 -7.75
C ALA A 142 -12.12 4.38 -8.34
N LEU A 143 -12.03 3.25 -7.65
CA LEU A 143 -11.28 2.08 -8.12
C LEU A 143 -11.85 1.57 -9.45
N LYS A 144 -13.15 1.37 -9.52
CA LYS A 144 -13.82 0.89 -10.73
C LYS A 144 -13.57 1.81 -11.91
N SER A 145 -13.65 3.14 -11.69
CA SER A 145 -13.47 4.13 -12.75
C SER A 145 -12.05 4.16 -13.31
N ARG A 146 -11.08 3.58 -12.62
CA ARG A 146 -9.67 3.58 -13.00
C ARG A 146 -9.16 2.21 -13.47
N GLY A 147 -10.05 1.25 -13.72
CA GLY A 147 -9.68 -0.05 -14.26
C GLY A 147 -9.39 -1.11 -13.23
N PHE A 148 -9.81 -0.92 -11.99
CA PHE A 148 -9.66 -1.91 -10.93
C PHE A 148 -10.94 -2.72 -10.78
N ALA A 149 -10.81 -4.04 -10.76
CA ALA A 149 -11.90 -4.96 -10.45
C ALA A 149 -11.86 -5.32 -8.97
N LEU A 150 -13.00 -5.24 -8.30
CA LEU A 150 -13.09 -5.61 -6.89
C LEU A 150 -12.88 -7.11 -6.72
N ILE A 151 -12.01 -7.49 -5.80
CA ILE A 151 -11.81 -8.89 -5.40
C ILE A 151 -12.54 -9.15 -4.09
N GLU A 152 -12.27 -8.33 -3.07
CA GLU A 152 -12.75 -8.60 -1.73
C GLU A 152 -12.82 -7.31 -0.90
N VAL A 153 -13.86 -7.21 -0.05
CA VAL A 153 -13.96 -6.17 0.98
C VAL A 153 -14.03 -6.88 2.32
N VAL A 154 -13.24 -6.43 3.28
CA VAL A 154 -13.33 -6.88 4.68
C VAL A 154 -13.61 -5.68 5.56
N LYS A 155 -14.39 -5.89 6.61
CA LYS A 155 -14.83 -4.83 7.53
C LYS A 155 -14.67 -5.27 8.97
N ASP A 156 -14.34 -4.32 9.84
CA ASP A 156 -14.34 -4.52 11.28
C ASP A 156 -14.48 -3.18 11.99
N LYS A 157 -15.39 -3.10 12.95
CA LYS A 157 -15.56 -1.95 13.85
C LYS A 157 -15.63 -0.59 13.14
N GLY A 158 -16.36 -0.52 12.03
CA GLY A 158 -16.53 0.72 11.29
C GLY A 158 -15.44 1.03 10.29
N TRP A 159 -14.46 0.14 10.14
CA TRP A 159 -13.38 0.26 9.16
C TRP A 159 -13.53 -0.77 8.06
N ALA A 160 -13.04 -0.43 6.87
CA ALA A 160 -13.03 -1.31 5.71
C ALA A 160 -11.65 -1.37 5.07
N ALA A 161 -11.34 -2.50 4.49
CA ALA A 161 -10.19 -2.68 3.61
C ALA A 161 -10.64 -3.37 2.33
N VAL A 162 -9.97 -3.05 1.23
CA VAL A 162 -10.35 -3.48 -0.11
C VAL A 162 -9.15 -4.10 -0.82
N ALA A 163 -9.36 -5.28 -1.39
CA ALA A 163 -8.43 -5.83 -2.37
C ALA A 163 -9.04 -5.69 -3.75
N SER A 164 -8.30 -5.11 -4.67
CA SER A 164 -8.73 -4.93 -6.06
C SER A 164 -7.61 -5.32 -7.01
N LYS A 165 -7.99 -5.70 -8.23
CA LYS A 165 -7.05 -6.16 -9.25
C LYS A 165 -7.07 -5.17 -10.41
N TYR A 166 -5.88 -4.72 -10.82
CA TYR A 166 -5.79 -3.84 -11.97
C TYR A 166 -5.92 -4.63 -13.27
N GLU A 167 -6.89 -4.25 -14.08
CA GLU A 167 -7.18 -4.94 -15.35
C GLU A 167 -6.76 -4.14 -16.58
N GLY A 168 -6.17 -3.00 -16.36
CA GLY A 168 -5.71 -2.15 -17.47
C GLY A 168 -6.67 -1.10 -17.98
#